data_837a30948e8d796c7c0bb1568849eec7
#
_entry.id   837a30948e8d796c7c0bb1568849eec7
#
_cell.length_a   1.000
_cell.length_b   1.000
_cell.length_c   1.000
_cell.angle_alpha   90.00
_cell.angle_beta   90.00
_cell.angle_gamma   90.00
#
_symmetry.space_group_name_H-M   'P 1'
#
loop_
_entity.id
_entity.type
_entity.pdbx_description
1 polymer ?
#
loop_
_entity_poly.entity_id
_entity_poly.type
_entity_poly.pdbx_seq_one_letter_code
_entity_poly.pdbx_strand_id
1 'polypeptide(L)'
;MTPTGYYDAVVIGAGQGGVPLARALAQAGHKTALVEREHVGGTCINEGCTPTKTMVASAKVAYFDRRSADYGIQNGPVKVDMGKVRRRKRDIVESFRSGNERRIEETEDLNLLMGEAHFTGSKELEVRLNDGETLQLSADDIFINVGARPANPPVEGLDDVPTLNSTTIMELDEVPEHLLVLGGGYVGLEFAQMFRRFGSEVTIVQRGSQLLAREDADVAEAVAEIMRDEGIEVLLRTQAQHAKQSDDGKIRLTVHTPDGERVLEGSHLLTAAGRPPNADKLNLDVAGVETDKRGFVKTNERLETNVPGIYAMGDVKGGPAFTHISYDDFRVLRTNLLYGGNATITDRLVPYTVFIDPQLGRVGLSETEAREQGRNIQVAKMPMSYVARALEVDEPRGFMKVVVDADTNQILGCAVLGIEGGEIMAMMQIAMMGQVPYTTLRDGVFAHPTLAESLNNLFASLDETPTRRAATPSARHE
;
A
#
# COMPACT_ATOMS: atom_id res chain seq x y z
N MET A 1 -24.68 -15.08 34.57
CA MET A 1 -24.23 -15.94 33.46
C MET A 1 -23.87 -14.99 32.34
N THR A 2 -22.67 -15.10 31.80
CA THR A 2 -22.24 -14.31 30.65
C THR A 2 -23.17 -14.65 29.48
N PRO A 3 -23.74 -13.67 28.77
CA PRO A 3 -24.59 -13.93 27.61
C PRO A 3 -23.85 -14.76 26.58
N THR A 4 -24.39 -15.90 26.21
CA THR A 4 -23.80 -16.80 25.18
C THR A 4 -24.61 -16.66 23.91
N GLY A 5 -23.94 -16.32 22.80
CA GLY A 5 -24.55 -16.17 21.47
C GLY A 5 -23.99 -17.19 20.49
N TYR A 6 -24.89 -17.90 19.77
CA TYR A 6 -24.51 -18.69 18.60
C TYR A 6 -24.78 -17.90 17.32
N TYR A 7 -23.81 -17.97 16.39
CA TYR A 7 -23.87 -17.38 15.06
C TYR A 7 -23.50 -18.43 14.00
N ASP A 8 -24.00 -18.30 12.79
CA ASP A 8 -23.51 -19.09 11.66
C ASP A 8 -22.11 -18.62 11.26
N ALA A 9 -21.86 -17.30 11.39
CA ALA A 9 -20.58 -16.70 11.05
C ALA A 9 -20.17 -15.58 12.02
N VAL A 10 -18.88 -15.50 12.35
CA VAL A 10 -18.27 -14.38 13.07
C VAL A 10 -17.11 -13.82 12.26
N VAL A 11 -17.14 -12.52 11.96
CA VAL A 11 -16.05 -11.79 11.30
C VAL A 11 -15.36 -10.90 12.32
N ILE A 12 -14.07 -11.11 12.55
CA ILE A 12 -13.25 -10.33 13.50
C ILE A 12 -12.48 -9.26 12.73
N GLY A 13 -12.89 -8.02 12.85
CA GLY A 13 -12.32 -6.84 12.20
C GLY A 13 -13.18 -6.31 11.04
N ALA A 14 -13.71 -5.09 11.21
CA ALA A 14 -14.55 -4.38 10.25
C ALA A 14 -13.73 -3.60 9.19
N GLY A 15 -12.62 -4.21 8.71
CA GLY A 15 -11.82 -3.66 7.61
C GLY A 15 -12.46 -3.87 6.23
N GLN A 16 -11.68 -3.57 5.18
CA GLN A 16 -12.14 -3.54 3.78
C GLN A 16 -12.57 -4.90 3.21
N GLY A 17 -12.12 -6.00 3.80
CA GLY A 17 -12.62 -7.33 3.47
C GLY A 17 -13.74 -7.78 4.42
N GLY A 18 -13.66 -7.40 5.72
CA GLY A 18 -14.58 -7.87 6.75
C GLY A 18 -16.00 -7.34 6.61
N VAL A 19 -16.18 -6.03 6.41
CA VAL A 19 -17.51 -5.42 6.23
C VAL A 19 -18.27 -6.04 5.04
N PRO A 20 -17.68 -6.10 3.82
CA PRO A 20 -18.40 -6.68 2.69
C PRO A 20 -18.67 -8.18 2.86
N LEU A 21 -17.79 -8.93 3.54
CA LEU A 21 -18.01 -10.36 3.81
C LEU A 21 -19.15 -10.56 4.80
N ALA A 22 -19.13 -9.87 5.94
CA ALA A 22 -20.17 -9.96 6.96
C ALA A 22 -21.56 -9.63 6.38
N ARG A 23 -21.64 -8.58 5.58
CA ARG A 23 -22.88 -8.20 4.89
C ARG A 23 -23.34 -9.25 3.88
N ALA A 24 -22.41 -9.81 3.09
CA ALA A 24 -22.76 -10.84 2.10
C ALA A 24 -23.26 -12.13 2.76
N LEU A 25 -22.65 -12.53 3.88
CA LEU A 25 -23.12 -13.69 4.67
C LEU A 25 -24.51 -13.44 5.26
N ALA A 26 -24.75 -12.30 5.90
CA ALA A 26 -26.05 -11.94 6.46
C ALA A 26 -27.13 -11.87 5.38
N GLN A 27 -26.84 -11.24 4.23
CA GLN A 27 -27.76 -11.17 3.09
C GLN A 27 -28.07 -12.55 2.46
N ALA A 28 -27.21 -13.53 2.68
CA ALA A 28 -27.45 -14.93 2.30
C ALA A 28 -28.21 -15.73 3.36
N GLY A 29 -28.67 -15.09 4.43
CA GLY A 29 -29.46 -15.70 5.51
C GLY A 29 -28.65 -16.33 6.64
N HIS A 30 -27.33 -16.04 6.72
CA HIS A 30 -26.50 -16.48 7.84
C HIS A 30 -26.58 -15.44 8.97
N LYS A 31 -26.95 -15.87 10.17
CA LYS A 31 -26.85 -15.03 11.35
C LYS A 31 -25.38 -14.68 11.63
N THR A 32 -25.00 -13.44 11.40
CA THR A 32 -23.61 -13.01 11.36
C THR A 32 -23.29 -11.98 12.46
N ALA A 33 -22.17 -12.15 13.15
CA ALA A 33 -21.58 -11.12 14.01
C ALA A 33 -20.35 -10.50 13.33
N LEU A 34 -20.25 -9.18 13.37
CA LEU A 34 -19.05 -8.40 12.98
C LEU A 34 -18.49 -7.74 14.21
N VAL A 35 -17.29 -8.13 14.61
CA VAL A 35 -16.60 -7.58 15.79
C VAL A 35 -15.60 -6.53 15.36
N GLU A 36 -15.66 -5.31 15.93
CA GLU A 36 -14.72 -4.23 15.67
C GLU A 36 -14.34 -3.54 16.97
N ARG A 37 -13.04 -3.36 17.23
CA ARG A 37 -12.58 -2.79 18.50
C ARG A 37 -12.61 -1.26 18.56
N GLU A 38 -12.43 -0.57 17.41
CA GLU A 38 -12.27 0.88 17.38
C GLU A 38 -13.20 1.57 16.39
N HIS A 39 -12.95 1.39 15.10
CA HIS A 39 -13.65 2.10 14.03
C HIS A 39 -13.95 1.22 12.82
N VAL A 40 -15.20 1.19 12.41
CA VAL A 40 -15.63 0.55 11.18
C VAL A 40 -14.86 1.12 9.98
N GLY A 41 -14.46 0.24 9.05
CA GLY A 41 -13.70 0.60 7.85
C GLY A 41 -12.21 0.23 7.92
N GLY A 42 -11.71 -0.10 9.11
CA GLY A 42 -10.34 -0.53 9.36
C GLY A 42 -9.30 0.53 8.99
N THR A 43 -8.05 0.12 8.90
CA THR A 43 -6.90 1.01 8.63
C THR A 43 -7.10 1.85 7.36
N CYS A 44 -7.62 1.29 6.28
CA CYS A 44 -7.73 1.99 5.00
C CYS A 44 -8.53 3.30 5.10
N ILE A 45 -9.71 3.26 5.73
CA ILE A 45 -10.59 4.43 5.87
C ILE A 45 -10.09 5.34 6.96
N ASN A 46 -9.70 4.80 8.12
CA ASN A 46 -9.49 5.60 9.32
C ASN A 46 -8.06 6.15 9.45
N GLU A 47 -7.04 5.38 9.04
CA GLU A 47 -5.62 5.64 9.35
C GLU A 47 -4.67 5.38 8.18
N GLY A 48 -5.18 5.03 7.01
CA GLY A 48 -4.37 4.58 5.87
C GLY A 48 -4.64 5.35 4.59
N CYS A 49 -5.16 4.65 3.58
CA CYS A 49 -5.27 5.16 2.21
C CYS A 49 -6.09 6.46 2.14
N THR A 50 -7.30 6.47 2.68
CA THR A 50 -8.21 7.61 2.59
C THR A 50 -7.64 8.87 3.22
N PRO A 51 -7.23 8.89 4.49
CA PRO A 51 -6.67 10.08 5.10
C PRO A 51 -5.34 10.51 4.47
N THR A 52 -4.44 9.57 4.18
CA THR A 52 -3.13 9.89 3.58
C THR A 52 -3.30 10.54 2.22
N LYS A 53 -4.09 9.94 1.31
CA LYS A 53 -4.27 10.47 -0.05
C LYS A 53 -5.03 11.80 -0.06
N THR A 54 -5.90 12.02 0.93
CA THR A 54 -6.52 13.34 1.15
C THR A 54 -5.48 14.42 1.49
N MET A 55 -4.51 14.08 2.34
CA MET A 55 -3.43 15.00 2.71
C MET A 55 -2.40 15.16 1.58
N VAL A 56 -2.06 14.08 0.84
CA VAL A 56 -1.23 14.15 -0.38
C VAL A 56 -1.83 15.14 -1.39
N ALA A 57 -3.14 15.10 -1.60
CA ALA A 57 -3.80 16.06 -2.48
C ALA A 57 -3.64 17.51 -2.00
N SER A 58 -3.71 17.76 -0.69
CA SER A 58 -3.43 19.09 -0.12
C SER A 58 -1.97 19.51 -0.31
N ALA A 59 -1.03 18.56 -0.16
CA ALA A 59 0.40 18.81 -0.40
C ALA A 59 0.71 19.10 -1.87
N LYS A 60 -0.01 18.44 -2.79
CA LYS A 60 0.09 18.71 -4.24
C LYS A 60 -0.36 20.13 -4.57
N VAL A 61 -1.43 20.62 -3.96
CA VAL A 61 -1.87 22.01 -4.10
C VAL A 61 -0.80 22.98 -3.60
N ALA A 62 -0.20 22.73 -2.43
CA ALA A 62 0.88 23.57 -1.90
C ALA A 62 2.14 23.56 -2.80
N TYR A 63 2.42 22.44 -3.45
CA TYR A 63 3.52 22.31 -4.43
C TYR A 63 3.25 23.16 -5.68
N PHE A 64 2.06 23.07 -6.28
CA PHE A 64 1.69 23.87 -7.44
C PHE A 64 1.63 25.37 -7.11
N ASP A 65 1.13 25.74 -5.93
CA ASP A 65 1.07 27.14 -5.51
C ASP A 65 2.48 27.77 -5.42
N ARG A 66 3.50 27.03 -4.90
CA ARG A 66 4.89 27.49 -4.90
C ARG A 66 5.50 27.61 -6.29
N ARG A 67 5.03 26.83 -7.24
CA ARG A 67 5.47 26.81 -8.64
C ARG A 67 4.58 27.61 -9.57
N SER A 68 3.60 28.35 -9.03
CA SER A 68 2.67 29.11 -9.84
C SER A 68 3.33 30.08 -10.81
N ALA A 69 4.51 30.61 -10.45
CA ALA A 69 5.31 31.50 -11.31
C ALA A 69 5.79 30.80 -12.59
N ASP A 70 6.06 29.48 -12.55
CA ASP A 70 6.47 28.68 -13.72
C ASP A 70 5.34 28.65 -14.76
N TYR A 71 4.09 28.76 -14.29
CA TYR A 71 2.88 28.84 -15.13
C TYR A 71 2.44 30.27 -15.45
N GLY A 72 3.24 31.28 -15.13
CA GLY A 72 2.93 32.70 -15.34
C GLY A 72 1.94 33.27 -14.32
N ILE A 73 1.66 32.59 -13.21
CA ILE A 73 0.73 33.05 -12.17
C ILE A 73 1.54 33.55 -10.97
N GLN A 74 1.31 34.79 -10.55
CA GLN A 74 1.99 35.39 -9.42
C GLN A 74 1.13 35.29 -8.15
N ASN A 75 1.64 34.57 -7.15
CA ASN A 75 1.03 34.41 -5.83
C ASN A 75 1.93 35.01 -4.73
N GLY A 76 1.38 35.21 -3.55
CA GLY A 76 2.15 35.50 -2.34
C GLY A 76 2.81 34.26 -1.74
N PRO A 77 3.51 34.40 -0.60
CA PRO A 77 4.14 33.27 0.09
C PRO A 77 3.10 32.23 0.51
N VAL A 78 3.37 30.98 0.18
CA VAL A 78 2.50 29.84 0.56
C VAL A 78 2.54 29.64 2.06
N LYS A 79 1.37 29.60 2.70
CA LYS A 79 1.20 29.23 4.11
C LYS A 79 0.27 28.04 4.22
N VAL A 80 0.72 26.99 4.91
CA VAL A 80 -0.07 25.79 5.13
C VAL A 80 -0.76 25.90 6.49
N ASP A 81 -2.09 25.83 6.49
CA ASP A 81 -2.92 25.72 7.71
C ASP A 81 -3.18 24.23 7.97
N MET A 82 -2.33 23.61 8.80
CA MET A 82 -2.46 22.18 9.15
C MET A 82 -3.80 21.88 9.83
N GLY A 83 -4.37 22.82 10.59
CA GLY A 83 -5.69 22.67 11.18
C GLY A 83 -6.79 22.48 10.11
N LYS A 84 -6.72 23.20 8.97
CA LYS A 84 -7.65 23.01 7.85
C LYS A 84 -7.36 21.73 7.07
N VAL A 85 -6.09 21.39 6.81
CA VAL A 85 -5.70 20.13 6.18
C VAL A 85 -6.24 18.94 6.97
N ARG A 86 -6.06 18.96 8.30
CA ARG A 86 -6.56 17.93 9.20
C ARG A 86 -8.09 17.86 9.23
N ARG A 87 -8.79 18.99 9.31
CA ARG A 87 -10.27 19.00 9.23
C ARG A 87 -10.78 18.38 7.93
N ARG A 88 -10.26 18.82 6.77
CA ARG A 88 -10.63 18.25 5.48
C ARG A 88 -10.42 16.74 5.43
N LYS A 89 -9.31 16.25 5.99
CA LYS A 89 -9.01 14.82 6.12
C LYS A 89 -10.06 14.12 6.98
N ARG A 90 -10.37 14.67 8.16
CA ARG A 90 -11.35 14.10 9.10
C ARG A 90 -12.76 14.05 8.51
N ASP A 91 -13.18 15.09 7.82
CA ASP A 91 -14.51 15.16 7.18
C ASP A 91 -14.69 14.03 6.13
N ILE A 92 -13.66 13.76 5.34
CA ILE A 92 -13.69 12.67 4.34
C ILE A 92 -13.69 11.30 5.02
N VAL A 93 -12.86 11.10 6.05
CA VAL A 93 -12.81 9.86 6.84
C VAL A 93 -14.18 9.59 7.47
N GLU A 94 -14.77 10.58 8.11
CA GLU A 94 -16.07 10.47 8.76
C GLU A 94 -17.18 10.14 7.76
N SER A 95 -17.18 10.76 6.58
CA SER A 95 -18.15 10.46 5.53
C SER A 95 -18.09 8.99 5.06
N PHE A 96 -16.88 8.42 4.98
CA PHE A 96 -16.73 7.00 4.60
C PHE A 96 -17.06 6.05 5.74
N ARG A 97 -16.68 6.39 6.98
CA ARG A 97 -16.99 5.60 8.17
C ARG A 97 -18.49 5.51 8.39
N SER A 98 -19.16 6.63 8.52
CA SER A 98 -20.62 6.69 8.74
C SER A 98 -21.43 6.07 7.59
N GLY A 99 -20.91 6.13 6.35
CA GLY A 99 -21.50 5.41 5.24
C GLY A 99 -21.42 3.88 5.37
N ASN A 100 -20.34 3.35 5.95
CA ASN A 100 -20.23 1.91 6.23
C ASN A 100 -21.06 1.49 7.45
N GLU A 101 -21.06 2.28 8.51
CA GLU A 101 -21.88 2.04 9.72
C GLU A 101 -23.34 1.92 9.35
N ARG A 102 -23.89 2.88 8.58
CA ARG A 102 -25.27 2.83 8.09
C ARG A 102 -25.57 1.58 7.29
N ARG A 103 -24.66 1.15 6.37
CA ARG A 103 -24.85 -0.08 5.59
C ARG A 103 -24.86 -1.34 6.45
N ILE A 104 -24.14 -1.35 7.56
CA ILE A 104 -24.15 -2.45 8.52
C ILE A 104 -25.49 -2.45 9.27
N GLU A 105 -25.93 -1.31 9.78
CA GLU A 105 -27.20 -1.12 10.51
C GLU A 105 -28.42 -1.50 9.66
N GLU A 106 -28.40 -1.18 8.36
CA GLU A 106 -29.46 -1.53 7.39
C GLU A 106 -29.43 -2.99 6.94
N THR A 107 -28.45 -3.81 7.37
CA THR A 107 -28.32 -5.22 6.96
C THR A 107 -28.97 -6.11 8.02
N GLU A 108 -30.08 -6.76 7.66
CA GLU A 108 -30.74 -7.76 8.52
C GLU A 108 -29.80 -8.92 8.83
N ASP A 109 -29.96 -9.58 9.98
CA ASP A 109 -29.16 -10.69 10.48
C ASP A 109 -27.66 -10.39 10.69
N LEU A 110 -27.26 -9.11 10.64
CA LEU A 110 -25.89 -8.65 10.92
C LEU A 110 -25.84 -7.87 12.26
N ASN A 111 -25.09 -8.39 13.22
CA ASN A 111 -24.87 -7.73 14.49
C ASN A 111 -23.45 -7.12 14.54
N LEU A 112 -23.35 -5.80 14.64
CA LEU A 112 -22.09 -5.12 14.92
C LEU A 112 -21.82 -5.13 16.43
N LEU A 113 -20.72 -5.72 16.84
CA LEU A 113 -20.25 -5.80 18.21
C LEU A 113 -18.99 -4.93 18.35
N MET A 114 -19.12 -3.78 19.01
CA MET A 114 -17.98 -2.88 19.26
C MET A 114 -17.20 -3.39 20.46
N GLY A 115 -16.06 -4.04 20.21
CA GLY A 115 -15.24 -4.68 21.25
C GLY A 115 -14.04 -5.46 20.70
N GLU A 116 -13.26 -6.03 21.62
CA GLU A 116 -12.07 -6.82 21.30
C GLU A 116 -12.37 -8.32 21.50
N ALA A 117 -12.16 -9.12 20.44
CA ALA A 117 -12.38 -10.56 20.46
C ALA A 117 -11.09 -11.33 20.65
N HIS A 118 -11.16 -12.47 21.34
CA HIS A 118 -10.11 -13.48 21.38
C HIS A 118 -10.71 -14.90 21.47
N PHE A 119 -9.96 -15.89 21.02
CA PHE A 119 -10.39 -17.29 21.08
C PHE A 119 -10.30 -17.84 22.50
N THR A 120 -11.34 -18.56 22.91
CA THR A 120 -11.41 -19.35 24.15
C THR A 120 -11.48 -20.85 23.88
N GLY A 121 -11.72 -21.23 22.62
CA GLY A 121 -11.74 -22.59 22.10
C GLY A 121 -11.66 -22.60 20.58
N SER A 122 -11.71 -23.76 19.95
CA SER A 122 -11.55 -23.87 18.48
C SER A 122 -12.57 -23.05 17.69
N LYS A 123 -13.81 -22.97 18.16
CA LYS A 123 -14.89 -22.18 17.53
C LYS A 123 -15.65 -21.35 18.57
N GLU A 124 -14.95 -20.96 19.59
CA GLU A 124 -15.46 -20.18 20.72
C GLU A 124 -14.64 -18.91 20.88
N LEU A 125 -15.32 -17.81 21.10
CA LEU A 125 -14.75 -16.48 21.25
C LEU A 125 -15.28 -15.81 22.51
N GLU A 126 -14.44 -15.09 23.20
CA GLU A 126 -14.86 -14.06 24.14
C GLU A 126 -14.71 -12.70 23.48
N VAL A 127 -15.76 -11.89 23.56
CA VAL A 127 -15.76 -10.50 23.07
C VAL A 127 -15.98 -9.58 24.25
N ARG A 128 -14.97 -8.78 24.57
CA ARG A 128 -15.07 -7.71 25.54
C ARG A 128 -15.53 -6.44 24.85
N LEU A 129 -16.78 -6.06 25.06
CA LEU A 129 -17.39 -4.86 24.50
C LEU A 129 -16.77 -3.58 25.07
N ASN A 130 -16.84 -2.51 24.32
CA ASN A 130 -16.30 -1.20 24.73
C ASN A 130 -17.06 -0.54 25.90
N ASP A 131 -18.28 -0.99 26.19
CA ASP A 131 -19.07 -0.61 27.38
C ASP A 131 -18.72 -1.42 28.64
N GLY A 132 -17.84 -2.42 28.52
CA GLY A 132 -17.35 -3.27 29.60
C GLY A 132 -18.09 -4.60 29.75
N GLU A 133 -19.16 -4.85 29.00
CA GLU A 133 -19.78 -6.19 28.95
C GLU A 133 -18.85 -7.21 28.28
N THR A 134 -19.00 -8.47 28.68
CA THR A 134 -18.29 -9.60 28.06
C THR A 134 -19.31 -10.59 27.50
N LEU A 135 -19.16 -10.93 26.23
CA LEU A 135 -19.99 -11.91 25.54
C LEU A 135 -19.16 -13.17 25.25
N GLN A 136 -19.81 -14.34 25.39
CA GLN A 136 -19.26 -15.59 24.87
C GLN A 136 -19.97 -15.93 23.57
N LEU A 137 -19.22 -16.11 22.50
CA LEU A 137 -19.76 -16.42 21.17
C LEU A 137 -19.25 -17.78 20.72
N SER A 138 -20.08 -18.49 19.96
CA SER A 138 -19.68 -19.65 19.18
C SER A 138 -20.17 -19.51 17.75
N ALA A 139 -19.42 -20.06 16.77
CA ALA A 139 -19.80 -19.97 15.38
C ALA A 139 -19.40 -21.21 14.57
N ASP A 140 -20.11 -21.48 13.48
CA ASP A 140 -19.70 -22.49 12.51
C ASP A 140 -18.49 -22.05 11.70
N ASP A 141 -18.49 -20.78 11.27
CA ASP A 141 -17.40 -20.18 10.54
C ASP A 141 -16.87 -18.90 11.21
N ILE A 142 -15.53 -18.78 11.32
CA ILE A 142 -14.86 -17.62 11.90
C ILE A 142 -13.87 -17.04 10.89
N PHE A 143 -13.94 -15.73 10.66
CA PHE A 143 -13.11 -15.01 9.69
C PHE A 143 -12.20 -14.00 10.40
N ILE A 144 -10.89 -14.23 10.35
CA ILE A 144 -9.88 -13.38 10.96
C ILE A 144 -9.48 -12.29 9.95
N ASN A 145 -9.87 -11.04 10.23
CA ASN A 145 -9.62 -9.87 9.38
C ASN A 145 -9.07 -8.67 10.18
N VAL A 146 -8.28 -8.94 11.20
CA VAL A 146 -7.78 -7.95 12.16
C VAL A 146 -6.66 -7.06 11.62
N GLY A 147 -6.17 -7.32 10.41
CA GLY A 147 -5.18 -6.48 9.74
C GLY A 147 -3.79 -6.47 10.40
N ALA A 148 -3.09 -5.36 10.24
CA ALA A 148 -1.73 -5.12 10.73
C ALA A 148 -1.59 -3.70 11.27
N ARG A 149 -0.61 -3.46 12.14
CA ARG A 149 -0.32 -2.18 12.77
C ARG A 149 1.07 -1.65 12.41
N PRO A 150 1.37 -0.34 12.56
CA PRO A 150 2.73 0.19 12.44
C PRO A 150 3.70 -0.53 13.38
N ALA A 151 4.92 -0.78 12.91
CA ALA A 151 5.98 -1.38 13.71
C ALA A 151 6.83 -0.30 14.40
N ASN A 152 7.25 -0.57 15.63
CA ASN A 152 8.36 0.13 16.25
C ASN A 152 9.64 -0.66 15.91
N PRO A 153 10.61 -0.07 15.17
CA PRO A 153 11.87 -0.73 14.89
C PRO A 153 12.71 -0.86 16.18
N PRO A 154 13.57 -1.89 16.29
CA PRO A 154 14.41 -2.08 17.46
C PRO A 154 15.59 -1.11 17.43
N VAL A 155 15.34 0.14 17.80
CA VAL A 155 16.35 1.20 17.96
C VAL A 155 16.43 1.55 19.44
N GLU A 156 17.62 1.56 20.00
CA GLU A 156 17.83 1.87 21.42
C GLU A 156 17.30 3.26 21.77
N GLY A 157 16.59 3.40 22.89
CA GLY A 157 16.00 4.66 23.35
C GLY A 157 14.81 5.18 22.53
N LEU A 158 14.33 4.41 21.53
CA LEU A 158 13.21 4.85 20.70
C LEU A 158 11.90 4.97 21.48
N ASP A 159 11.70 4.12 22.47
CA ASP A 159 10.49 4.13 23.33
C ASP A 159 10.51 5.30 24.33
N ASP A 160 11.65 5.94 24.56
CA ASP A 160 11.84 7.08 25.46
C ASP A 160 11.68 8.44 24.74
N VAL A 161 11.46 8.44 23.42
CA VAL A 161 11.27 9.67 22.63
C VAL A 161 9.87 9.71 22.01
N PRO A 162 9.28 10.92 21.82
CA PRO A 162 7.98 11.04 21.15
C PRO A 162 8.11 10.68 19.67
N THR A 163 7.69 9.46 19.30
CA THR A 163 7.68 9.00 17.92
C THR A 163 6.32 9.13 17.29
N LEU A 164 6.31 9.41 16.00
CA LEU A 164 5.13 9.37 15.14
C LEU A 164 5.10 8.05 14.36
N ASN A 165 3.91 7.60 14.05
CA ASN A 165 3.66 6.54 13.08
C ASN A 165 2.71 7.03 11.99
N SER A 166 2.31 6.15 11.06
CA SER A 166 1.43 6.53 9.94
C SER A 166 0.06 7.06 10.37
N THR A 167 -0.39 6.79 11.59
CA THR A 167 -1.65 7.30 12.15
C THR A 167 -1.44 8.66 12.81
N THR A 168 -0.48 8.75 13.73
CA THR A 168 -0.32 9.93 14.58
C THR A 168 0.26 11.14 13.84
N ILE A 169 1.07 10.93 12.80
CA ILE A 169 1.61 12.03 11.97
C ILE A 169 0.49 12.83 11.27
N MET A 170 -0.63 12.19 10.96
CA MET A 170 -1.77 12.86 10.31
C MET A 170 -2.61 13.70 11.26
N GLU A 171 -2.29 13.69 12.55
CA GLU A 171 -2.98 14.45 13.59
C GLU A 171 -2.19 15.69 14.05
N LEU A 172 -1.03 15.95 13.47
CA LEU A 172 -0.23 17.14 13.80
C LEU A 172 -1.00 18.43 13.52
N ASP A 173 -0.89 19.39 14.43
CA ASP A 173 -1.49 20.72 14.33
C ASP A 173 -0.62 21.72 13.56
N GLU A 174 0.69 21.45 13.52
CA GLU A 174 1.69 22.31 12.93
C GLU A 174 2.59 21.50 11.98
N VAL A 175 3.22 22.20 11.05
CA VAL A 175 4.22 21.61 10.17
C VAL A 175 5.51 21.41 10.95
N PRO A 176 6.07 20.19 11.05
CA PRO A 176 7.37 19.95 11.68
C PRO A 176 8.47 20.85 11.07
N GLU A 177 9.35 21.40 11.91
CA GLU A 177 10.54 22.10 11.40
C GLU A 177 11.42 21.14 10.60
N HIS A 178 11.78 20.00 11.21
CA HIS A 178 12.56 18.95 10.55
C HIS A 178 12.00 17.57 10.93
N LEU A 179 11.54 16.83 9.92
CA LEU A 179 11.00 15.49 10.05
C LEU A 179 12.07 14.45 9.69
N LEU A 180 12.46 13.63 10.66
CA LEU A 180 13.27 12.42 10.43
C LEU A 180 12.33 11.26 10.11
N VAL A 181 12.60 10.51 9.04
CA VAL A 181 11.76 9.38 8.58
C VAL A 181 12.58 8.10 8.61
N LEU A 182 12.22 7.16 9.48
CA LEU A 182 12.82 5.81 9.52
C LEU A 182 12.07 4.86 8.58
N GLY A 183 12.68 4.57 7.44
CA GLY A 183 12.17 3.64 6.44
C GLY A 183 11.86 4.29 5.09
N GLY A 184 12.49 3.76 4.03
CA GLY A 184 12.34 4.19 2.63
C GLY A 184 11.33 3.35 1.84
N GLY A 185 10.30 2.80 2.51
CA GLY A 185 9.16 2.16 1.87
C GLY A 185 8.08 3.18 1.45
N TYR A 186 7.03 2.72 0.76
CA TYR A 186 5.99 3.60 0.22
C TYR A 186 5.34 4.52 1.27
N VAL A 187 5.08 4.04 2.48
CA VAL A 187 4.53 4.87 3.57
C VAL A 187 5.48 6.01 3.95
N GLY A 188 6.76 5.69 4.15
CA GLY A 188 7.78 6.69 4.49
C GLY A 188 7.94 7.74 3.40
N LEU A 189 7.94 7.33 2.14
CA LEU A 189 8.10 8.22 0.99
C LEU A 189 6.90 9.16 0.80
N GLU A 190 5.68 8.65 0.93
CA GLU A 190 4.46 9.46 0.82
C GLU A 190 4.42 10.55 1.90
N PHE A 191 4.74 10.22 3.15
CA PHE A 191 4.81 11.21 4.23
C PHE A 191 6.00 12.16 4.09
N ALA A 192 7.17 11.65 3.71
CA ALA A 192 8.37 12.48 3.49
C ALA A 192 8.10 13.59 2.47
N GLN A 193 7.59 13.24 1.30
CA GLN A 193 7.28 14.20 0.25
C GLN A 193 6.11 15.13 0.65
N MET A 194 5.08 14.59 1.27
CA MET A 194 3.94 15.36 1.77
C MET A 194 4.38 16.48 2.71
N PHE A 195 5.16 16.14 3.75
CA PHE A 195 5.61 17.11 4.74
C PHE A 195 6.68 18.06 4.18
N ARG A 196 7.54 17.58 3.28
CA ARG A 196 8.43 18.46 2.52
C ARG A 196 7.64 19.54 1.78
N ARG A 197 6.58 19.15 1.13
CA ARG A 197 5.67 20.05 0.39
C ARG A 197 4.83 20.93 1.31
N PHE A 198 4.60 20.55 2.55
CA PHE A 198 4.02 21.45 3.56
C PHE A 198 5.03 22.46 4.09
N GLY A 199 6.35 22.21 3.99
CA GLY A 199 7.40 23.15 4.35
C GLY A 199 8.43 22.62 5.34
N SER A 200 8.35 21.34 5.74
CA SER A 200 9.36 20.72 6.61
C SER A 200 10.69 20.55 5.88
N GLU A 201 11.81 20.61 6.63
CA GLU A 201 13.00 19.87 6.27
C GLU A 201 12.73 18.39 6.48
N VAL A 202 13.28 17.51 5.62
CA VAL A 202 13.02 16.08 5.71
C VAL A 202 14.28 15.29 5.43
N THR A 203 14.57 14.32 6.31
CA THR A 203 15.67 13.34 6.12
C THR A 203 15.10 11.92 6.19
N ILE A 204 15.29 11.13 5.14
CA ILE A 204 14.92 9.71 5.09
C ILE A 204 16.14 8.87 5.46
N VAL A 205 15.99 7.99 6.45
CA VAL A 205 16.99 7.01 6.88
C VAL A 205 16.55 5.62 6.42
N GLN A 206 17.27 5.06 5.45
CA GLN A 206 17.00 3.74 4.88
C GLN A 206 18.16 2.78 5.08
N ARG A 207 17.92 1.67 5.77
CA ARG A 207 18.92 0.64 6.04
C ARG A 207 19.40 -0.07 4.76
N GLY A 208 18.48 -0.29 3.82
CA GLY A 208 18.79 -0.93 2.54
C GLY A 208 19.63 -0.06 1.61
N SER A 209 20.11 -0.68 0.54
CA SER A 209 20.90 -0.01 -0.50
C SER A 209 20.06 0.87 -1.45
N GLN A 210 18.74 0.79 -1.37
CA GLN A 210 17.80 1.55 -2.20
C GLN A 210 16.51 1.84 -1.45
N LEU A 211 15.76 2.82 -1.92
CA LEU A 211 14.34 3.01 -1.57
C LEU A 211 13.51 1.91 -2.23
N LEU A 212 12.27 1.67 -1.76
CA LEU A 212 11.34 0.71 -2.37
C LEU A 212 12.02 -0.63 -2.71
N ALA A 213 12.51 -1.35 -1.72
CA ALA A 213 13.39 -2.51 -1.83
C ALA A 213 12.92 -3.64 -2.79
N ARG A 214 11.65 -3.62 -3.23
CA ARG A 214 11.08 -4.61 -4.16
C ARG A 214 11.08 -4.15 -5.62
N GLU A 215 11.44 -2.88 -5.88
CA GLU A 215 11.51 -2.34 -7.22
C GLU A 215 12.85 -2.67 -7.88
N ASP A 216 12.87 -2.68 -9.22
CA ASP A 216 14.12 -2.70 -9.98
C ASP A 216 14.99 -1.49 -9.58
N ALA A 217 16.30 -1.66 -9.61
CA ALA A 217 17.24 -0.65 -9.13
C ALA A 217 17.11 0.70 -9.86
N ASP A 218 16.80 0.68 -11.15
CA ASP A 218 16.61 1.89 -11.94
C ASP A 218 15.33 2.66 -11.56
N VAL A 219 14.27 1.95 -11.18
CA VAL A 219 13.03 2.56 -10.66
C VAL A 219 13.28 3.18 -9.28
N ALA A 220 13.95 2.43 -8.41
CA ALA A 220 14.27 2.90 -7.06
C ALA A 220 15.19 4.13 -7.06
N GLU A 221 16.19 4.17 -7.96
CA GLU A 221 17.07 5.34 -8.07
C GLU A 221 16.34 6.56 -8.62
N ALA A 222 15.49 6.41 -9.64
CA ALA A 222 14.70 7.53 -10.15
C ALA A 222 13.75 8.10 -9.08
N VAL A 223 13.18 7.25 -8.20
CA VAL A 223 12.41 7.74 -7.04
C VAL A 223 13.32 8.51 -6.08
N ALA A 224 14.53 8.02 -5.81
CA ALA A 224 15.46 8.70 -4.92
C ALA A 224 15.91 10.05 -5.50
N GLU A 225 16.14 10.14 -6.80
CA GLU A 225 16.44 11.39 -7.50
C GLU A 225 15.29 12.40 -7.35
N ILE A 226 14.04 12.00 -7.59
CA ILE A 226 12.86 12.87 -7.40
C ILE A 226 12.78 13.40 -5.96
N MET A 227 13.05 12.56 -4.95
CA MET A 227 13.04 12.98 -3.56
C MET A 227 14.14 14.03 -3.28
N ARG A 228 15.35 13.80 -3.80
CA ARG A 228 16.49 14.72 -3.65
C ARG A 228 16.27 16.05 -4.37
N ASP A 229 15.66 16.02 -5.56
CA ASP A 229 15.32 17.23 -6.34
C ASP A 229 14.31 18.11 -5.61
N GLU A 230 13.42 17.52 -4.82
CA GLU A 230 12.51 18.26 -3.93
C GLU A 230 13.18 18.70 -2.61
N GLY A 231 14.47 18.44 -2.44
CA GLY A 231 15.27 18.86 -1.28
C GLY A 231 15.08 17.96 -0.05
N ILE A 232 14.76 16.68 -0.25
CA ILE A 232 14.73 15.67 0.80
C ILE A 232 16.12 15.02 0.88
N GLU A 233 16.72 14.98 2.06
CA GLU A 233 17.95 14.23 2.29
C GLU A 233 17.62 12.72 2.33
N VAL A 234 18.30 11.93 1.48
CA VAL A 234 18.10 10.47 1.39
C VAL A 234 19.38 9.75 1.77
N LEU A 235 19.37 9.14 2.95
CA LEU A 235 20.48 8.37 3.51
C LEU A 235 20.23 6.87 3.32
N LEU A 236 20.87 6.28 2.30
CA LEU A 236 20.82 4.85 2.01
C LEU A 236 21.93 4.12 2.79
N ARG A 237 21.78 2.79 2.98
CA ARG A 237 22.71 1.95 3.76
C ARG A 237 23.00 2.53 5.15
N THR A 238 22.01 3.20 5.72
CA THR A 238 22.12 3.93 6.97
C THR A 238 21.21 3.31 8.02
N GLN A 239 21.80 2.88 9.12
CA GLN A 239 21.10 2.19 10.20
C GLN A 239 20.96 3.12 11.41
N ALA A 240 19.74 3.33 11.87
CA ALA A 240 19.48 3.97 13.16
C ALA A 240 19.94 3.04 14.30
N GLN A 241 20.68 3.60 15.25
CA GLN A 241 21.26 2.87 16.38
C GLN A 241 20.64 3.31 17.71
N HIS A 242 20.55 4.62 17.95
CA HIS A 242 20.08 5.16 19.21
C HIS A 242 19.29 6.45 18.97
N ALA A 243 18.17 6.59 19.70
CA ALA A 243 17.38 7.80 19.73
C ALA A 243 17.33 8.38 21.15
N LYS A 244 17.41 9.70 21.26
CA LYS A 244 17.22 10.37 22.53
C LYS A 244 16.62 11.76 22.33
N GLN A 245 15.85 12.25 23.30
CA GLN A 245 15.39 13.62 23.31
C GLN A 245 16.46 14.50 24.01
N SER A 246 16.76 15.65 23.43
CA SER A 246 17.65 16.66 24.02
C SER A 246 16.86 17.63 24.90
N ASP A 247 17.56 18.42 25.71
CA ASP A 247 16.96 19.34 26.67
C ASP A 247 16.12 20.44 26.01
N ASP A 248 16.39 20.76 24.75
CA ASP A 248 15.62 21.70 23.91
C ASP A 248 14.40 21.06 23.23
N GLY A 249 14.10 19.78 23.55
CA GLY A 249 12.97 19.04 23.02
C GLY A 249 13.19 18.40 21.64
N LYS A 250 14.33 18.61 20.99
CA LYS A 250 14.65 17.99 19.71
C LYS A 250 14.99 16.50 19.88
N ILE A 251 14.76 15.73 18.83
CA ILE A 251 15.12 14.31 18.77
C ILE A 251 16.49 14.19 18.11
N ARG A 252 17.44 13.58 18.82
CA ARG A 252 18.75 13.20 18.29
C ARG A 252 18.75 11.73 17.94
N LEU A 253 18.96 11.44 16.65
CA LEU A 253 19.04 10.09 16.11
C LEU A 253 20.47 9.80 15.70
N THR A 254 21.15 8.92 16.43
CA THR A 254 22.47 8.42 16.05
C THR A 254 22.28 7.35 14.97
N VAL A 255 22.96 7.53 13.85
CA VAL A 255 22.89 6.62 12.69
C VAL A 255 24.30 6.18 12.29
N HIS A 256 24.41 4.95 11.82
CA HIS A 256 25.62 4.43 11.19
C HIS A 256 25.46 4.50 9.66
N THR A 257 26.26 5.35 9.02
CA THR A 257 26.31 5.53 7.57
C THR A 257 27.50 4.78 6.98
N PRO A 258 27.61 4.62 5.65
CA PRO A 258 28.83 4.08 5.02
C PRO A 258 30.12 4.84 5.37
N ASP A 259 29.99 6.12 5.70
CA ASP A 259 31.13 7.01 6.01
C ASP A 259 31.44 7.11 7.52
N GLY A 260 30.67 6.40 8.36
CA GLY A 260 30.81 6.37 9.81
C GLY A 260 29.56 6.81 10.56
N GLU A 261 29.74 7.07 11.85
CA GLU A 261 28.64 7.49 12.73
C GLU A 261 28.30 8.97 12.49
N ARG A 262 26.98 9.26 12.46
CA ARG A 262 26.44 10.61 12.34
C ARG A 262 25.26 10.79 13.31
N VAL A 263 25.10 11.98 13.86
CA VAL A 263 23.93 12.37 14.65
C VAL A 263 23.05 13.28 13.81
N LEU A 264 21.79 12.87 13.64
CA LEU A 264 20.76 13.68 13.01
C LEU A 264 19.93 14.36 14.09
N GLU A 265 19.59 15.63 13.90
CA GLU A 265 18.66 16.34 14.79
C GLU A 265 17.37 16.68 14.04
N GLY A 266 16.23 16.40 14.66
CA GLY A 266 14.92 16.71 14.10
C GLY A 266 13.94 17.15 15.17
N SER A 267 12.91 17.89 14.76
CA SER A 267 11.80 18.22 15.66
C SER A 267 10.86 17.05 15.87
N HIS A 268 10.76 16.15 14.86
CA HIS A 268 9.87 15.00 14.87
C HIS A 268 10.53 13.78 14.22
N LEU A 269 10.12 12.58 14.68
CA LEU A 269 10.61 11.30 14.17
C LEU A 269 9.43 10.41 13.78
N LEU A 270 9.34 10.06 12.49
CA LEU A 270 8.36 9.13 11.96
C LEU A 270 8.95 7.72 11.82
N THR A 271 8.31 6.73 12.39
CA THR A 271 8.62 5.31 12.18
C THR A 271 7.76 4.74 11.06
N ALA A 272 8.39 4.32 9.95
CA ALA A 272 7.77 3.69 8.79
C ALA A 272 8.47 2.37 8.42
N ALA A 273 8.87 1.58 9.44
CA ALA A 273 9.78 0.43 9.33
C ALA A 273 9.08 -0.93 9.17
N GLY A 274 7.80 -0.94 8.79
CA GLY A 274 7.03 -2.16 8.54
C GLY A 274 5.73 -2.25 9.32
N ARG A 275 5.04 -3.40 9.19
CA ARG A 275 3.73 -3.65 9.81
C ARG A 275 3.62 -5.11 10.27
N PRO A 276 3.68 -5.41 11.58
CA PRO A 276 3.33 -6.71 12.12
C PRO A 276 1.81 -6.94 12.11
N PRO A 277 1.36 -8.22 12.02
CA PRO A 277 -0.06 -8.55 12.09
C PRO A 277 -0.64 -8.30 13.49
N ASN A 278 -1.94 -8.06 13.58
CA ASN A 278 -2.66 -7.91 14.85
C ASN A 278 -3.15 -9.26 15.42
N ALA A 279 -2.50 -10.36 15.07
CA ALA A 279 -2.87 -11.71 15.47
C ALA A 279 -2.48 -12.06 16.93
N ASP A 280 -1.53 -11.34 17.50
CA ASP A 280 -0.94 -11.59 18.82
C ASP A 280 -1.94 -11.47 19.99
N LYS A 281 -3.03 -10.73 19.80
CA LYS A 281 -4.08 -10.58 20.83
C LYS A 281 -5.24 -11.56 20.69
N LEU A 282 -5.26 -12.36 19.62
CA LEU A 282 -6.38 -13.26 19.32
C LEU A 282 -6.36 -14.57 20.10
N ASN A 283 -5.26 -14.90 20.78
CA ASN A 283 -5.08 -16.17 21.48
C ASN A 283 -5.22 -17.40 20.55
N LEU A 284 -4.59 -17.33 19.38
CA LEU A 284 -4.74 -18.29 18.28
C LEU A 284 -4.35 -19.73 18.66
N ASP A 285 -3.41 -19.89 19.58
CA ASP A 285 -2.95 -21.21 20.06
C ASP A 285 -4.08 -22.02 20.67
N VAL A 286 -5.03 -21.38 21.38
CA VAL A 286 -6.21 -22.03 21.99
C VAL A 286 -7.16 -22.56 20.90
N ALA A 287 -7.24 -21.85 19.77
CA ALA A 287 -8.01 -22.31 18.61
C ALA A 287 -7.26 -23.35 17.77
N GLY A 288 -5.97 -23.55 18.00
CA GLY A 288 -5.10 -24.41 17.19
C GLY A 288 -4.72 -23.81 15.84
N VAL A 289 -4.88 -22.49 15.65
CA VAL A 289 -4.58 -21.79 14.39
C VAL A 289 -3.09 -21.49 14.29
N GLU A 290 -2.46 -21.93 13.20
CA GLU A 290 -1.02 -21.75 12.98
C GLU A 290 -0.66 -20.37 12.43
N THR A 291 0.48 -19.86 12.92
CA THR A 291 1.12 -18.65 12.37
C THR A 291 2.51 -18.96 11.80
N ASP A 292 3.02 -18.04 10.97
CA ASP A 292 4.41 -18.07 10.57
C ASP A 292 5.33 -17.48 11.66
N LYS A 293 6.67 -17.51 11.44
CA LYS A 293 7.67 -16.98 12.38
C LYS A 293 7.55 -15.45 12.62
N ARG A 294 6.79 -14.76 11.80
CA ARG A 294 6.53 -13.32 11.89
C ARG A 294 5.16 -13.01 12.48
N GLY A 295 4.39 -14.04 12.89
CA GLY A 295 3.07 -13.94 13.49
C GLY A 295 1.91 -13.81 12.48
N PHE A 296 2.15 -13.93 11.17
CA PHE A 296 1.07 -13.95 10.19
C PHE A 296 0.32 -15.28 10.21
N VAL A 297 -1.01 -15.23 10.15
CA VAL A 297 -1.85 -16.43 10.10
C VAL A 297 -1.61 -17.18 8.79
N LYS A 298 -1.29 -18.47 8.87
CA LYS A 298 -1.10 -19.32 7.70
C LYS A 298 -2.44 -19.68 7.08
N THR A 299 -2.53 -19.55 5.77
CA THR A 299 -3.69 -19.99 4.97
C THR A 299 -3.25 -20.75 3.73
N ASN A 300 -4.16 -21.56 3.21
CA ASN A 300 -4.03 -22.08 1.86
C ASN A 300 -4.49 -21.05 0.82
N GLU A 301 -4.49 -21.42 -0.45
CA GLU A 301 -4.90 -20.57 -1.57
C GLU A 301 -6.39 -20.20 -1.58
N ARG A 302 -7.22 -20.91 -0.80
CA ARG A 302 -8.64 -20.64 -0.61
C ARG A 302 -8.93 -19.81 0.64
N LEU A 303 -7.87 -19.32 1.32
CA LEU A 303 -7.92 -18.53 2.55
C LEU A 303 -8.36 -19.32 3.80
N GLU A 304 -8.34 -20.65 3.73
CA GLU A 304 -8.63 -21.55 4.86
C GLU A 304 -7.37 -21.69 5.72
N THR A 305 -7.53 -21.63 7.03
CA THR A 305 -6.45 -21.99 7.98
C THR A 305 -6.30 -23.51 8.10
N ASN A 306 -5.39 -23.96 8.95
CA ASN A 306 -5.27 -25.39 9.30
C ASN A 306 -6.45 -25.91 10.13
N VAL A 307 -7.33 -25.04 10.64
CA VAL A 307 -8.51 -25.40 11.44
C VAL A 307 -9.76 -25.26 10.56
N PRO A 308 -10.52 -26.33 10.30
CA PRO A 308 -11.73 -26.27 9.47
C PRO A 308 -12.77 -25.26 10.00
N GLY A 309 -13.30 -24.40 9.11
CA GLY A 309 -14.24 -23.34 9.43
C GLY A 309 -13.59 -22.12 10.08
N ILE A 310 -12.25 -22.02 10.09
CA ILE A 310 -11.53 -20.78 10.43
C ILE A 310 -10.75 -20.31 9.20
N TYR A 311 -11.00 -19.07 8.80
CA TYR A 311 -10.42 -18.42 7.64
C TYR A 311 -9.62 -17.18 8.06
N ALA A 312 -8.64 -16.77 7.24
CA ALA A 312 -7.96 -15.49 7.45
C ALA A 312 -7.83 -14.72 6.12
N MET A 313 -8.04 -13.40 6.17
CA MET A 313 -8.04 -12.54 4.99
C MET A 313 -7.42 -11.16 5.28
N GLY A 314 -6.96 -10.50 4.23
CA GLY A 314 -6.27 -9.20 4.33
C GLY A 314 -4.88 -9.31 4.95
N ASP A 315 -4.42 -8.22 5.57
CA ASP A 315 -3.03 -8.08 6.00
C ASP A 315 -2.60 -9.11 7.07
N VAL A 316 -3.53 -9.65 7.84
CA VAL A 316 -3.23 -10.61 8.93
C VAL A 316 -2.62 -11.92 8.45
N LYS A 317 -2.87 -12.32 7.18
CA LYS A 317 -2.28 -13.53 6.57
C LYS A 317 -0.93 -13.29 5.90
N GLY A 318 -0.47 -12.03 5.87
CA GLY A 318 0.74 -11.66 5.14
C GLY A 318 0.53 -11.54 3.63
N GLY A 319 1.63 -11.46 2.88
CA GLY A 319 1.60 -11.18 1.44
C GLY A 319 1.46 -9.69 1.14
N PRO A 320 0.89 -9.31 0.00
CA PRO A 320 0.70 -7.91 -0.38
C PRO A 320 -0.34 -7.24 0.51
N ALA A 321 0.09 -6.25 1.31
CA ALA A 321 -0.75 -5.53 2.26
C ALA A 321 -1.41 -4.32 1.61
N PHE A 322 -2.44 -4.56 0.78
CA PHE A 322 -3.20 -3.53 0.08
C PHE A 322 -4.70 -3.72 0.26
N THR A 323 -5.42 -2.61 0.28
CA THR A 323 -6.88 -2.58 0.41
C THR A 323 -7.61 -3.44 -0.61
N HIS A 324 -7.22 -3.33 -1.89
CA HIS A 324 -7.82 -4.09 -2.97
C HIS A 324 -7.51 -5.60 -2.89
N ILE A 325 -6.39 -5.99 -2.26
CA ILE A 325 -6.07 -7.39 -1.97
C ILE A 325 -6.98 -7.94 -0.88
N SER A 326 -7.21 -7.18 0.20
CA SER A 326 -8.17 -7.56 1.23
C SER A 326 -9.60 -7.67 0.69
N TYR A 327 -9.97 -6.77 -0.23
CA TYR A 327 -11.27 -6.83 -0.90
C TYR A 327 -11.38 -8.01 -1.88
N ASP A 328 -10.30 -8.37 -2.54
CA ASP A 328 -10.26 -9.55 -3.42
C ASP A 328 -10.31 -10.85 -2.61
N ASP A 329 -9.66 -10.92 -1.46
CA ASP A 329 -9.80 -12.03 -0.51
C ASP A 329 -11.28 -12.24 -0.12
N PHE A 330 -12.03 -11.16 0.12
CA PHE A 330 -13.48 -11.23 0.30
C PHE A 330 -14.19 -11.87 -0.92
N ARG A 331 -13.82 -11.48 -2.15
CA ARG A 331 -14.43 -12.05 -3.36
C ARG A 331 -14.18 -13.55 -3.47
N VAL A 332 -12.97 -14.02 -3.13
CA VAL A 332 -12.62 -15.45 -3.09
C VAL A 332 -13.49 -16.18 -2.09
N LEU A 333 -13.59 -15.71 -0.85
CA LEU A 333 -14.41 -16.32 0.19
C LEU A 333 -15.90 -16.32 -0.20
N ARG A 334 -16.43 -15.19 -0.66
CA ARG A 334 -17.82 -15.09 -1.11
C ARG A 334 -18.14 -16.10 -2.21
N THR A 335 -17.26 -16.21 -3.21
CA THR A 335 -17.47 -17.14 -4.33
C THR A 335 -17.49 -18.59 -3.85
N ASN A 336 -16.60 -18.95 -2.94
CA ASN A 336 -16.49 -20.32 -2.46
C ASN A 336 -17.60 -20.68 -1.47
N LEU A 337 -17.94 -19.79 -0.54
CA LEU A 337 -18.90 -20.06 0.52
C LEU A 337 -20.35 -19.93 0.07
N LEU A 338 -20.66 -18.90 -0.74
CA LEU A 338 -22.05 -18.59 -1.10
C LEU A 338 -22.46 -19.06 -2.48
N TYR A 339 -21.52 -19.28 -3.40
CA TYR A 339 -21.84 -19.64 -4.79
C TYR A 339 -21.29 -21.02 -5.19
N GLY A 340 -20.71 -21.77 -4.24
CA GLY A 340 -20.16 -23.11 -4.50
C GLY A 340 -19.00 -23.11 -5.52
N GLY A 341 -18.29 -21.99 -5.63
CA GLY A 341 -17.18 -21.85 -6.55
C GLY A 341 -15.87 -22.46 -6.02
N ASN A 342 -14.80 -22.32 -6.80
CA ASN A 342 -13.45 -22.78 -6.45
C ASN A 342 -12.43 -21.68 -6.74
N ALA A 343 -12.70 -20.46 -6.28
CA ALA A 343 -11.80 -19.33 -6.44
C ALA A 343 -10.57 -19.46 -5.52
N THR A 344 -9.42 -19.00 -6.01
CA THR A 344 -8.16 -18.98 -5.26
C THR A 344 -7.46 -17.63 -5.38
N ILE A 345 -6.49 -17.39 -4.51
CA ILE A 345 -5.61 -16.22 -4.57
C ILE A 345 -4.39 -16.46 -5.47
N THR A 346 -4.28 -17.64 -6.09
CA THR A 346 -3.19 -18.01 -6.97
C THR A 346 -3.29 -17.24 -8.28
N ASP A 347 -2.13 -16.85 -8.82
CA ASP A 347 -1.98 -16.17 -10.12
C ASP A 347 -2.73 -14.84 -10.27
N ARG A 348 -3.25 -14.28 -9.19
CA ARG A 348 -3.86 -12.94 -9.26
C ARG A 348 -2.81 -11.86 -9.51
N LEU A 349 -3.13 -10.93 -10.38
CA LEU A 349 -2.32 -9.72 -10.54
C LEU A 349 -2.40 -8.89 -9.25
N VAL A 350 -1.25 -8.36 -8.83
CA VAL A 350 -1.13 -7.48 -7.67
C VAL A 350 -0.69 -6.09 -8.13
N PRO A 351 -1.64 -5.24 -8.56
CA PRO A 351 -1.30 -3.86 -8.89
C PRO A 351 -1.10 -3.05 -7.61
N TYR A 352 -0.25 -2.04 -7.66
CA TYR A 352 -0.19 -1.02 -6.60
C TYR A 352 0.31 0.31 -7.12
N THR A 353 -0.07 1.36 -6.39
CA THR A 353 0.40 2.71 -6.65
C THR A 353 1.01 3.27 -5.38
N VAL A 354 2.23 3.79 -5.49
CA VAL A 354 2.86 4.64 -4.48
C VAL A 354 2.47 6.08 -4.80
N PHE A 355 1.79 6.73 -3.88
CA PHE A 355 1.23 8.08 -4.07
C PHE A 355 2.23 9.19 -3.73
N ILE A 356 3.48 8.99 -4.12
CA ILE A 356 4.42 10.09 -4.34
C ILE A 356 3.99 10.88 -5.59
N ASP A 357 4.62 11.99 -5.87
CA ASP A 357 4.30 12.80 -7.04
C ASP A 357 5.60 13.20 -7.77
N PRO A 358 5.82 12.70 -9.00
CA PRO A 358 4.90 11.86 -9.76
C PRO A 358 4.71 10.46 -9.17
N GLN A 359 3.55 9.83 -9.46
CA GLN A 359 3.17 8.53 -8.92
C GLN A 359 4.03 7.39 -9.48
N LEU A 360 4.22 6.32 -8.68
CA LEU A 360 4.72 5.06 -9.19
C LEU A 360 3.59 4.03 -9.22
N GLY A 361 3.12 3.68 -10.41
CA GLY A 361 2.20 2.58 -10.66
C GLY A 361 2.95 1.30 -11.04
N ARG A 362 2.56 0.16 -10.48
CA ARG A 362 3.25 -1.12 -10.64
C ARG A 362 2.26 -2.28 -10.77
N VAL A 363 2.46 -3.16 -11.74
CA VAL A 363 1.69 -4.43 -11.88
C VAL A 363 2.54 -5.51 -12.55
N GLY A 364 2.31 -6.77 -12.19
CA GLY A 364 2.98 -7.93 -12.75
C GLY A 364 4.45 -8.05 -12.33
N LEU A 365 5.27 -8.70 -13.15
CA LEU A 365 6.67 -8.97 -12.85
C LEU A 365 7.56 -7.74 -13.07
N SER A 366 8.55 -7.56 -12.20
CA SER A 366 9.68 -6.69 -12.49
C SER A 366 10.62 -7.34 -13.54
N GLU A 367 11.52 -6.56 -14.09
CA GLU A 367 12.57 -7.11 -14.95
C GLU A 367 13.42 -8.13 -14.18
N THR A 368 13.78 -7.81 -12.94
CA THR A 368 14.55 -8.69 -12.06
C THR A 368 13.80 -10.00 -11.81
N GLU A 369 12.53 -9.95 -11.40
CA GLU A 369 11.72 -11.15 -11.17
C GLU A 369 11.53 -11.99 -12.41
N ALA A 370 11.30 -11.37 -13.57
CA ALA A 370 11.14 -12.09 -14.83
C ALA A 370 12.44 -12.82 -15.24
N ARG A 371 13.60 -12.18 -15.05
CA ARG A 371 14.92 -12.80 -15.32
C ARG A 371 15.24 -13.93 -14.34
N GLU A 372 14.94 -13.75 -13.05
CA GLU A 372 15.11 -14.81 -12.03
C GLU A 372 14.25 -16.04 -12.31
N GLN A 373 13.05 -15.83 -12.89
CA GLN A 373 12.18 -16.93 -13.38
C GLN A 373 12.65 -17.56 -14.70
N GLY A 374 13.75 -17.08 -15.29
CA GLY A 374 14.28 -17.60 -16.56
C GLY A 374 13.40 -17.28 -17.77
N ARG A 375 12.55 -16.25 -17.72
CA ARG A 375 11.71 -15.84 -18.84
C ARG A 375 12.55 -15.25 -19.97
N ASN A 376 12.16 -15.54 -21.21
CA ASN A 376 12.69 -14.87 -22.39
C ASN A 376 11.95 -13.53 -22.56
N ILE A 377 12.60 -12.42 -22.19
CA ILE A 377 11.95 -11.12 -22.10
C ILE A 377 12.57 -10.06 -23.01
N GLN A 378 11.72 -9.13 -23.43
CA GLN A 378 12.11 -7.82 -23.96
C GLN A 378 11.68 -6.76 -22.94
N VAL A 379 12.47 -5.69 -22.83
CA VAL A 379 12.19 -4.57 -21.93
C VAL A 379 12.20 -3.27 -22.72
N ALA A 380 11.10 -2.53 -22.65
CA ALA A 380 11.04 -1.16 -23.13
C ALA A 380 11.10 -0.19 -21.96
N LYS A 381 11.80 0.94 -22.16
CA LYS A 381 11.89 2.03 -21.22
C LYS A 381 11.80 3.36 -21.97
N MET A 382 10.91 4.24 -21.52
CA MET A 382 10.71 5.56 -22.13
C MET A 382 10.62 6.64 -21.06
N PRO A 383 11.47 7.67 -21.08
CA PRO A 383 11.38 8.83 -20.18
C PRO A 383 10.04 9.57 -20.35
N MET A 384 9.48 10.06 -19.24
CA MET A 384 8.27 10.89 -19.28
C MET A 384 8.48 12.22 -20.02
N SER A 385 9.72 12.68 -20.15
CA SER A 385 10.08 13.85 -20.97
C SER A 385 9.83 13.67 -22.48
N TYR A 386 9.52 12.45 -22.93
CA TYR A 386 9.09 12.18 -24.32
C TYR A 386 7.56 12.10 -24.48
N VAL A 387 6.83 12.31 -23.39
CA VAL A 387 5.37 12.27 -23.37
C VAL A 387 4.81 13.70 -23.46
N ALA A 388 4.15 14.04 -24.56
CA ALA A 388 3.63 15.39 -24.80
C ALA A 388 2.79 15.93 -23.63
N ARG A 389 1.85 15.11 -23.13
CA ARG A 389 1.00 15.49 -21.99
C ARG A 389 1.77 15.77 -20.71
N ALA A 390 2.86 15.06 -20.46
CA ALA A 390 3.71 15.28 -19.28
C ALA A 390 4.45 16.64 -19.38
N LEU A 391 4.90 17.01 -20.59
CA LEU A 391 5.50 18.31 -20.85
C LEU A 391 4.49 19.44 -20.73
N GLU A 392 3.28 19.27 -21.26
CA GLU A 392 2.22 20.30 -21.22
C GLU A 392 1.80 20.69 -19.80
N VAL A 393 1.87 19.75 -18.87
CA VAL A 393 1.52 19.96 -17.45
C VAL A 393 2.75 20.15 -16.56
N ASP A 394 3.92 20.30 -17.19
CA ASP A 394 5.20 20.52 -16.52
C ASP A 394 5.53 19.48 -15.44
N GLU A 395 5.24 18.19 -15.75
CA GLU A 395 5.63 17.04 -14.91
C GLU A 395 6.30 15.94 -15.76
N PRO A 396 7.50 16.21 -16.32
CA PRO A 396 8.22 15.27 -17.18
C PRO A 396 9.14 14.30 -16.40
N ARG A 397 9.12 14.31 -15.06
CA ARG A 397 9.98 13.46 -14.23
C ARG A 397 9.58 11.99 -14.32
N GLY A 398 10.58 11.10 -14.24
CA GLY A 398 10.40 9.67 -14.24
C GLY A 398 10.36 9.03 -15.63
N PHE A 399 9.85 7.82 -15.70
CA PHE A 399 9.81 7.01 -16.93
C PHE A 399 8.74 5.91 -16.83
N MET A 400 8.38 5.36 -17.98
CA MET A 400 7.64 4.10 -18.09
C MET A 400 8.60 2.96 -18.44
N LYS A 401 8.43 1.81 -17.79
CA LYS A 401 9.15 0.57 -18.05
C LYS A 401 8.15 -0.58 -18.19
N VAL A 402 8.29 -1.39 -19.23
CA VAL A 402 7.45 -2.55 -19.47
C VAL A 402 8.31 -3.78 -19.74
N VAL A 403 7.88 -4.91 -19.20
CA VAL A 403 8.46 -6.23 -19.42
C VAL A 403 7.49 -7.04 -20.27
N VAL A 404 7.96 -7.55 -21.41
CA VAL A 404 7.19 -8.30 -22.40
C VAL A 404 7.82 -9.68 -22.58
N ASP A 405 6.99 -10.70 -22.69
CA ASP A 405 7.41 -12.04 -23.07
C ASP A 405 7.73 -12.07 -24.56
N ALA A 406 8.99 -12.37 -24.91
CA ALA A 406 9.48 -12.33 -26.29
C ALA A 406 8.91 -13.43 -27.18
N ASP A 407 8.39 -14.50 -26.59
CA ASP A 407 7.85 -15.64 -27.34
C ASP A 407 6.36 -15.48 -27.63
N THR A 408 5.62 -14.84 -26.70
CA THR A 408 4.15 -14.71 -26.78
C THR A 408 3.67 -13.30 -27.05
N ASN A 409 4.53 -12.28 -26.96
CA ASN A 409 4.20 -10.85 -27.03
C ASN A 409 3.26 -10.38 -25.90
N GLN A 410 3.11 -11.16 -24.82
CA GLN A 410 2.28 -10.81 -23.68
C GLN A 410 3.02 -9.85 -22.75
N ILE A 411 2.28 -8.89 -22.18
CA ILE A 411 2.81 -8.00 -21.15
C ILE A 411 2.93 -8.80 -19.85
N LEU A 412 4.14 -8.92 -19.31
CA LEU A 412 4.41 -9.61 -18.04
C LEU A 412 4.33 -8.67 -16.84
N GLY A 413 4.63 -7.41 -17.05
CA GLY A 413 4.54 -6.39 -16.00
C GLY A 413 5.02 -5.03 -16.44
N CYS A 414 4.74 -4.03 -15.62
CA CYS A 414 5.21 -2.66 -15.86
C CYS A 414 5.47 -1.90 -14.55
N ALA A 415 6.32 -0.89 -14.64
CA ALA A 415 6.53 0.16 -13.66
C ALA A 415 6.37 1.52 -14.37
N VAL A 416 5.45 2.34 -13.88
CA VAL A 416 5.18 3.67 -14.44
C VAL A 416 5.44 4.71 -13.36
N LEU A 417 6.63 5.30 -13.39
CA LEU A 417 6.98 6.44 -12.56
C LEU A 417 6.72 7.70 -13.39
N GLY A 418 5.63 8.39 -13.11
CA GLY A 418 5.22 9.55 -13.90
C GLY A 418 3.89 10.13 -13.46
N ILE A 419 3.51 11.24 -14.08
CA ILE A 419 2.19 11.82 -13.86
C ILE A 419 1.09 10.79 -14.07
N GLU A 420 0.15 10.71 -13.12
CA GLU A 420 -0.95 9.72 -13.14
C GLU A 420 -0.46 8.28 -13.41
N GLY A 421 0.73 7.94 -12.86
CA GLY A 421 1.36 6.64 -13.10
C GLY A 421 0.49 5.45 -12.72
N GLY A 422 -0.35 5.61 -11.69
CA GLY A 422 -1.35 4.60 -11.29
C GLY A 422 -2.41 4.35 -12.35
N GLU A 423 -2.89 5.39 -13.02
CA GLU A 423 -3.91 5.28 -14.07
C GLU A 423 -3.33 4.68 -15.36
N ILE A 424 -2.10 5.06 -15.73
CA ILE A 424 -1.40 4.44 -16.87
C ILE A 424 -1.14 2.96 -16.59
N MET A 425 -0.70 2.60 -15.38
CA MET A 425 -0.51 1.21 -14.95
C MET A 425 -1.81 0.42 -15.06
N ALA A 426 -2.96 1.01 -14.71
CA ALA A 426 -4.26 0.35 -14.81
C ALA A 426 -4.64 -0.01 -16.27
N MET A 427 -4.24 0.80 -17.26
CA MET A 427 -4.41 0.44 -18.68
C MET A 427 -3.60 -0.81 -19.03
N MET A 428 -2.35 -0.92 -18.55
CA MET A 428 -1.53 -2.12 -18.72
C MET A 428 -2.15 -3.33 -18.02
N GLN A 429 -2.66 -3.14 -16.81
CA GLN A 429 -3.34 -4.21 -16.07
C GLN A 429 -4.56 -4.74 -16.84
N ILE A 430 -5.39 -3.87 -17.41
CA ILE A 430 -6.54 -4.26 -18.23
C ILE A 430 -6.08 -5.07 -19.45
N ALA A 431 -5.02 -4.64 -20.13
CA ALA A 431 -4.44 -5.37 -21.26
C ALA A 431 -3.93 -6.75 -20.81
N MET A 432 -3.23 -6.85 -19.67
CA MET A 432 -2.78 -8.13 -19.10
C MET A 432 -3.95 -9.06 -18.77
N MET A 433 -5.01 -8.54 -18.12
CA MET A 433 -6.22 -9.32 -17.79
C MET A 433 -6.94 -9.83 -19.04
N GLY A 434 -6.95 -9.03 -20.10
CA GLY A 434 -7.53 -9.41 -21.40
C GLY A 434 -6.57 -10.22 -22.28
N GLN A 435 -5.38 -10.55 -21.80
CA GLN A 435 -4.33 -11.22 -22.61
C GLN A 435 -4.06 -10.50 -23.94
N VAL A 436 -4.15 -9.17 -23.94
CA VAL A 436 -3.92 -8.32 -25.10
C VAL A 436 -2.41 -8.26 -25.37
N PRO A 437 -1.92 -8.65 -26.55
CA PRO A 437 -0.51 -8.56 -26.88
C PRO A 437 -0.08 -7.09 -26.98
N TYR A 438 1.17 -6.79 -26.62
CA TYR A 438 1.67 -5.42 -26.63
C TYR A 438 1.57 -4.74 -28.01
N THR A 439 1.63 -5.52 -29.08
CA THR A 439 1.49 -5.02 -30.47
C THR A 439 0.15 -4.34 -30.72
N THR A 440 -0.92 -4.78 -30.05
CA THR A 440 -2.23 -4.11 -30.12
C THR A 440 -2.18 -2.70 -29.53
N LEU A 441 -1.44 -2.49 -28.43
CA LEU A 441 -1.26 -1.18 -27.84
C LEU A 441 -0.27 -0.34 -28.64
N ARG A 442 0.76 -0.94 -29.23
CA ARG A 442 1.70 -0.28 -30.14
C ARG A 442 1.00 0.33 -31.34
N ASP A 443 0.12 -0.45 -31.98
CA ASP A 443 -0.52 -0.10 -33.26
C ASP A 443 -1.90 0.56 -33.08
N GLY A 444 -2.38 0.67 -31.82
CA GLY A 444 -3.67 1.26 -31.48
C GLY A 444 -3.72 2.77 -31.75
N VAL A 445 -4.91 3.29 -32.05
CA VAL A 445 -5.13 4.73 -32.23
C VAL A 445 -5.62 5.31 -30.92
N PHE A 446 -4.80 6.13 -30.28
CA PHE A 446 -5.14 6.85 -29.04
C PHE A 446 -5.33 8.34 -29.34
N ALA A 447 -6.14 8.99 -28.50
CA ALA A 447 -6.37 10.42 -28.64
C ALA A 447 -5.11 11.25 -28.29
N HIS A 448 -4.80 12.25 -29.11
CA HIS A 448 -3.71 13.20 -28.85
C HIS A 448 -4.24 14.53 -28.28
N PRO A 449 -3.57 15.15 -27.30
CA PRO A 449 -2.49 14.61 -26.46
C PRO A 449 -3.06 13.96 -25.19
N THR A 450 -2.76 12.70 -24.98
CA THR A 450 -3.13 11.98 -23.74
C THR A 450 -1.96 11.16 -23.20
N LEU A 451 -2.03 10.81 -21.92
CA LEU A 451 -1.05 9.89 -21.34
C LEU A 451 -1.17 8.48 -21.96
N ALA A 452 -2.37 8.08 -22.38
CA ALA A 452 -2.60 6.79 -23.04
C ALA A 452 -1.86 6.65 -24.38
N GLU A 453 -1.75 7.72 -25.16
CA GLU A 453 -1.02 7.76 -26.43
C GLU A 453 0.46 7.38 -26.26
N SER A 454 1.05 7.68 -25.10
CA SER A 454 2.44 7.33 -24.81
C SER A 454 2.75 5.83 -24.89
N LEU A 455 1.72 4.97 -24.79
CA LEU A 455 1.87 3.53 -24.94
C LEU A 455 2.31 3.13 -26.36
N ASN A 456 1.88 3.86 -27.41
CA ASN A 456 2.36 3.63 -28.76
C ASN A 456 3.89 3.76 -28.82
N ASN A 457 4.42 4.88 -28.34
CA ASN A 457 5.85 5.17 -28.38
C ASN A 457 6.65 4.22 -27.46
N LEU A 458 6.13 3.92 -26.26
CA LEU A 458 6.76 2.98 -25.36
C LEU A 458 6.94 1.61 -26.02
N PHE A 459 5.90 1.07 -26.63
CA PHE A 459 5.98 -0.26 -27.27
C PHE A 459 6.70 -0.25 -28.62
N ALA A 460 6.67 0.85 -29.37
CA ALA A 460 7.44 0.98 -30.60
C ALA A 460 8.95 0.89 -30.34
N SER A 461 9.43 1.33 -29.17
CA SER A 461 10.85 1.21 -28.81
C SER A 461 11.37 -0.24 -28.70
N LEU A 462 10.49 -1.23 -28.59
CA LEU A 462 10.88 -2.65 -28.65
C LEU A 462 11.36 -3.09 -30.04
N ASP A 463 10.81 -2.50 -31.10
CA ASP A 463 11.18 -2.82 -32.49
C ASP A 463 12.53 -2.19 -32.88
N GLU A 464 12.92 -1.09 -32.24
CA GLU A 464 14.19 -0.39 -32.48
C GLU A 464 15.39 -1.10 -31.85
N THR A 465 15.15 -2.03 -30.90
CA THR A 465 16.23 -2.81 -30.30
C THR A 465 16.64 -3.92 -31.26
N PRO A 466 17.89 -3.94 -31.81
CA PRO A 466 18.29 -4.96 -32.75
C PRO A 466 18.23 -6.34 -32.08
N THR A 467 17.23 -7.15 -32.45
CA THR A 467 17.27 -8.57 -32.13
C THR A 467 18.55 -9.12 -32.79
N ARG A 468 19.50 -9.63 -31.99
CA ARG A 468 20.57 -10.47 -32.49
C ARG A 468 19.93 -11.70 -33.14
N ARG A 469 19.48 -11.57 -34.39
CA ARG A 469 19.21 -12.72 -35.25
C ARG A 469 20.51 -13.48 -35.31
N ALA A 470 20.53 -14.71 -34.79
CA ALA A 470 21.60 -15.66 -35.03
C ALA A 470 21.83 -15.73 -36.53
N ALA A 471 22.97 -15.27 -36.95
CA ALA A 471 23.37 -15.41 -38.36
C ALA A 471 23.46 -16.91 -38.68
N THR A 472 22.50 -17.39 -39.44
CA THR A 472 22.58 -18.70 -40.06
C THR A 472 23.79 -18.67 -41.01
N PRO A 473 24.78 -19.57 -40.89
CA PRO A 473 25.89 -19.58 -41.81
C PRO A 473 25.34 -19.92 -43.22
N SER A 474 25.52 -19.02 -44.16
CA SER A 474 25.26 -19.30 -45.56
C SER A 474 26.18 -20.45 -46.01
N ALA A 475 25.60 -21.59 -46.31
CA ALA A 475 26.30 -22.67 -47.05
C ALA A 475 26.78 -22.09 -48.38
N ARG A 476 28.10 -21.98 -48.56
CA ARG A 476 28.70 -21.77 -49.85
C ARG A 476 28.53 -23.08 -50.62
N HIS A 477 27.78 -23.05 -51.71
CA HIS A 477 27.89 -24.05 -52.76
C HIS A 477 29.02 -23.63 -53.70
N GLU A 478 29.97 -24.55 -53.88
CA GLU A 478 30.92 -24.59 -55.02
C GLU A 478 30.18 -24.81 -56.33
#